data_4d7b638ba9de959efa65511788dc8c9c
#
_entry.id   4d7b638ba9de959efa65511788dc8c9c
#
_cell.length_a   1.000
_cell.length_b   1.000
_cell.length_c   1.000
_cell.angle_alpha   90.00
_cell.angle_beta   90.00
_cell.angle_gamma   90.00
#
_symmetry.space_group_name_H-M   'P 1'
#
loop_
_entity.id
_entity.type
_entity.pdbx_description
1 polymer ?
#
loop_
_entity_poly.entity_id
_entity_poly.type
_entity_poly.pdbx_seq_one_letter_code
_entity_poly.pdbx_strand_id
1 'polypeptide(L)'
;RLCRDWSSDVCSSDLERIFRDDMLIRRRRPDGRAFDQVRQITCETGILPRTHGSALFTRGETQALATTTLGTKEDKQRQDLLFEEESFKRFMLHYNFPPFSVGEVKFLRGPGRREIGHGALAERAIGNLLPAETDFPYAVRVVSDILESNGSSSMATVCGASLSLMDAGVPLKAPCAGIAMGLVVEGDKYAILTDIAGDRKSVVLGKSVD
;
A
#
# COMPACT_ATOMS: atom_id res chain seq x y z
N ARG A 1 -22.27 5.05 -39.08
CA ARG A 1 -23.38 5.50 -38.20
C ARG A 1 -23.64 4.60 -36.99
N LEU A 2 -22.75 3.67 -36.62
CA LEU A 2 -22.97 2.69 -35.55
C LEU A 2 -22.18 2.94 -34.27
N CYS A 3 -21.50 4.08 -34.15
CA CYS A 3 -20.66 4.37 -32.96
C CYS A 3 -21.10 5.60 -32.15
N ARG A 4 -22.33 6.08 -32.27
CA ARG A 4 -22.74 7.32 -31.57
C ARG A 4 -23.61 7.13 -30.32
N ASP A 5 -24.04 5.91 -29.99
CA ASP A 5 -24.93 5.66 -28.84
C ASP A 5 -24.40 4.62 -27.84
N TRP A 6 -23.10 4.39 -27.83
CA TRP A 6 -22.49 3.64 -26.73
C TRP A 6 -22.18 4.62 -25.62
N SER A 7 -23.09 4.78 -24.69
CA SER A 7 -22.76 5.44 -23.44
C SER A 7 -21.66 4.64 -22.74
N SER A 8 -20.66 5.30 -22.24
CA SER A 8 -19.56 4.68 -21.47
C SER A 8 -20.08 3.78 -20.34
N ASP A 9 -21.27 4.07 -19.83
CA ASP A 9 -21.95 3.39 -18.74
C ASP A 9 -22.44 2.00 -19.11
N VAL A 10 -22.98 1.80 -20.33
CA VAL A 10 -23.44 0.48 -20.80
C VAL A 10 -22.25 -0.47 -21.00
N CYS A 11 -21.16 0.02 -21.57
CA CYS A 11 -19.95 -0.78 -21.77
C CYS A 11 -19.30 -1.17 -20.43
N SER A 12 -19.33 -0.27 -19.45
CA SER A 12 -18.81 -0.50 -18.11
C SER A 12 -19.60 -1.58 -17.37
N SER A 13 -20.95 -1.53 -17.41
CA SER A 13 -21.82 -2.51 -16.75
C SER A 13 -21.71 -3.91 -17.34
N ASP A 14 -21.54 -4.02 -18.65
CA ASP A 14 -21.38 -5.32 -19.32
C ASP A 14 -20.04 -5.96 -19.00
N LEU A 15 -18.95 -5.18 -18.96
CA LEU A 15 -17.64 -5.66 -18.51
C LEU A 15 -17.67 -6.11 -17.07
N GLU A 16 -18.33 -5.37 -16.19
CA GLU A 16 -18.48 -5.73 -14.78
C GLU A 16 -19.23 -7.06 -14.64
N ARG A 17 -20.31 -7.27 -15.38
CA ARG A 17 -21.09 -8.51 -15.36
C ARG A 17 -20.26 -9.70 -15.84
N ILE A 18 -19.57 -9.57 -16.99
CA ILE A 18 -18.69 -10.63 -17.52
C ILE A 18 -17.61 -10.99 -16.51
N PHE A 19 -17.00 -9.99 -15.88
CA PHE A 19 -15.96 -10.18 -14.88
C PHE A 19 -16.48 -10.93 -13.64
N ARG A 20 -17.69 -10.60 -13.17
CA ARG A 20 -18.34 -11.31 -12.05
C ARG A 20 -18.68 -12.75 -12.41
N ASP A 21 -19.24 -12.98 -13.61
CA ASP A 21 -19.57 -14.32 -14.11
C ASP A 21 -18.31 -15.20 -14.21
N ASP A 22 -17.21 -14.66 -14.72
CA ASP A 22 -15.94 -15.38 -14.79
C ASP A 22 -15.44 -15.80 -13.41
N MET A 23 -15.54 -14.91 -12.41
CA MET A 23 -15.09 -15.23 -11.05
C MET A 23 -16.03 -16.14 -10.27
N LEU A 24 -17.35 -15.90 -10.33
CA LEU A 24 -18.32 -16.62 -9.52
C LEU A 24 -18.77 -17.96 -10.13
N ILE A 25 -18.84 -18.03 -11.47
CA ILE A 25 -19.33 -19.20 -12.18
C ILE A 25 -18.18 -20.05 -12.71
N ARG A 26 -17.26 -19.42 -13.46
CA ARG A 26 -16.15 -20.13 -14.11
C ARG A 26 -14.94 -20.33 -13.22
N ARG A 27 -14.91 -19.69 -12.06
CA ARG A 27 -13.80 -19.71 -11.09
C ARG A 27 -12.45 -19.33 -11.72
N ARG A 28 -12.45 -18.34 -12.60
CA ARG A 28 -11.25 -17.85 -13.31
C ARG A 28 -11.01 -16.40 -12.98
N ARG A 29 -9.78 -16.10 -12.60
CA ARG A 29 -9.30 -14.71 -12.54
C ARG A 29 -8.88 -14.25 -13.93
N PRO A 30 -9.14 -12.98 -14.30
CA PRO A 30 -8.72 -12.42 -15.58
C PRO A 30 -7.20 -12.39 -15.79
N ASP A 31 -6.41 -12.38 -14.70
CA ASP A 31 -4.96 -12.46 -14.73
C ASP A 31 -4.41 -13.90 -14.81
N GLY A 32 -5.30 -14.90 -14.85
CA GLY A 32 -4.92 -16.31 -14.95
C GLY A 32 -4.42 -16.96 -13.67
N ARG A 33 -4.26 -16.21 -12.56
CA ARG A 33 -3.82 -16.75 -11.27
C ARG A 33 -4.95 -17.51 -10.56
N ALA A 34 -4.60 -18.43 -9.67
CA ALA A 34 -5.53 -19.00 -8.71
C ALA A 34 -6.04 -17.93 -7.71
N PHE A 35 -7.16 -18.18 -7.02
CA PHE A 35 -7.78 -17.20 -6.13
C PHE A 35 -6.92 -16.86 -4.90
N ASP A 36 -6.13 -17.79 -4.44
CA ASP A 36 -5.19 -17.71 -3.32
C ASP A 36 -3.75 -17.36 -3.74
N GLN A 37 -3.48 -17.29 -5.04
CA GLN A 37 -2.14 -17.07 -5.55
C GLN A 37 -1.72 -15.59 -5.45
N VAL A 38 -0.57 -15.36 -4.83
CA VAL A 38 0.12 -14.06 -4.76
C VAL A 38 1.04 -13.90 -5.96
N ARG A 39 1.21 -12.67 -6.46
CA ARG A 39 2.22 -12.34 -7.47
C ARG A 39 3.62 -12.62 -6.95
N GLN A 40 4.57 -12.82 -7.85
CA GLN A 40 5.97 -13.02 -7.48
C GLN A 40 6.47 -11.85 -6.62
N ILE A 41 7.14 -12.19 -5.52
CA ILE A 41 7.73 -11.21 -4.59
C ILE A 41 9.25 -11.26 -4.72
N THR A 42 9.85 -10.08 -4.79
CA THR A 42 11.29 -9.88 -4.71
C THR A 42 11.60 -8.83 -3.66
N CYS A 43 12.57 -9.07 -2.81
CA CYS A 43 12.98 -8.17 -1.73
C CYS A 43 14.48 -7.97 -1.80
N GLU A 44 14.90 -6.71 -1.79
CA GLU A 44 16.30 -6.31 -1.73
C GLU A 44 16.48 -5.34 -0.57
N THR A 45 17.52 -5.52 0.24
CA THR A 45 17.84 -4.65 1.38
C THR A 45 19.22 -4.04 1.24
N GLY A 46 19.50 -2.96 1.96
CA GLY A 46 20.82 -2.31 1.93
C GLY A 46 21.15 -1.63 0.59
N ILE A 47 20.13 -1.22 -0.20
CA ILE A 47 20.33 -0.66 -1.55
C ILE A 47 20.97 0.74 -1.49
N LEU A 48 20.56 1.55 -0.51
CA LEU A 48 21.01 2.93 -0.38
C LEU A 48 22.11 3.02 0.69
N PRO A 49 23.38 3.31 0.31
CA PRO A 49 24.51 3.22 1.23
C PRO A 49 24.58 4.33 2.29
N ARG A 50 23.72 5.36 2.20
CA ARG A 50 23.74 6.52 3.11
C ARG A 50 22.56 6.59 4.06
N THR A 51 21.59 5.70 3.94
CA THR A 51 20.44 5.58 4.85
C THR A 51 20.78 4.60 5.98
N HIS A 52 20.11 4.70 7.11
CA HIS A 52 20.29 3.74 8.20
C HIS A 52 19.74 2.37 7.85
N GLY A 53 18.66 2.31 7.05
CA GLY A 53 18.14 1.10 6.43
C GLY A 53 17.38 1.43 5.16
N SER A 54 17.40 0.52 4.20
CA SER A 54 16.69 0.66 2.92
C SER A 54 16.23 -0.69 2.40
N ALA A 55 15.06 -0.70 1.78
CA ALA A 55 14.52 -1.91 1.17
C ALA A 55 13.74 -1.58 -0.09
N LEU A 56 13.94 -2.35 -1.14
CA LEU A 56 13.13 -2.38 -2.33
C LEU A 56 12.24 -3.62 -2.26
N PHE A 57 10.96 -3.39 -2.16
CA PHE A 57 9.95 -4.44 -2.18
C PHE A 57 9.21 -4.41 -3.52
N THR A 58 9.26 -5.51 -4.24
CA THR A 58 8.58 -5.69 -5.52
C THR A 58 7.58 -6.84 -5.43
N ARG A 59 6.34 -6.60 -5.87
CA ARG A 59 5.31 -7.63 -5.96
C ARG A 59 4.63 -7.54 -7.33
N GLY A 60 5.03 -8.42 -8.25
CA GLY A 60 4.69 -8.28 -9.66
C GLY A 60 5.18 -6.94 -10.20
N GLU A 61 4.27 -6.09 -10.67
CA GLU A 61 4.57 -4.75 -11.19
C GLU A 61 4.53 -3.66 -10.10
N THR A 62 4.14 -3.98 -8.86
CA THR A 62 4.11 -2.98 -7.77
C THR A 62 5.45 -2.95 -7.05
N GLN A 63 6.10 -1.78 -7.05
CA GLN A 63 7.42 -1.58 -6.47
C GLN A 63 7.41 -0.40 -5.49
N ALA A 64 7.92 -0.63 -4.28
CA ALA A 64 8.06 0.36 -3.22
C ALA A 64 9.49 0.40 -2.69
N LEU A 65 10.11 1.58 -2.71
CA LEU A 65 11.39 1.84 -2.08
C LEU A 65 11.12 2.44 -0.70
N ALA A 66 11.46 1.72 0.34
CA ALA A 66 11.34 2.18 1.73
C ALA A 66 12.71 2.52 2.30
N THR A 67 12.81 3.67 2.94
CA THR A 67 14.04 4.14 3.60
C THR A 67 13.77 4.47 5.04
N THR A 68 14.63 4.01 5.94
CA THR A 68 14.55 4.26 7.37
C THR A 68 15.67 5.21 7.82
N THR A 69 15.28 6.22 8.58
CA THR A 69 16.21 7.15 9.24
C THR A 69 15.95 7.11 10.73
N LEU A 70 17.04 6.98 11.50
CA LEU A 70 17.02 7.04 12.95
C LEU A 70 17.49 8.43 13.40
N GLY A 71 16.75 9.05 14.28
CA GLY A 71 17.03 10.38 14.80
C GLY A 71 17.10 10.42 16.32
N THR A 72 17.42 11.58 16.85
CA THR A 72 17.50 11.88 18.29
C THR A 72 16.12 12.22 18.87
N LYS A 73 16.06 12.54 20.15
CA LYS A 73 14.83 13.01 20.81
C LYS A 73 14.30 14.32 20.22
N GLU A 74 15.20 15.16 19.69
CA GLU A 74 14.84 16.45 19.07
C GLU A 74 14.16 16.29 17.71
N ASP A 75 14.35 15.14 17.06
CA ASP A 75 13.75 14.81 15.76
C ASP A 75 12.31 14.26 15.87
N LYS A 76 11.78 14.15 17.09
CA LYS A 76 10.38 13.74 17.29
C LYS A 76 9.43 14.79 16.75
N GLN A 77 8.37 14.36 16.09
CA GLN A 77 7.34 15.25 15.60
C GLN A 77 6.48 15.76 16.76
N ARG A 78 6.47 17.07 16.98
CA ARG A 78 5.55 17.72 17.91
C ARG A 78 4.13 17.69 17.30
N GLN A 79 3.17 17.26 18.10
CA GLN A 79 1.75 17.28 17.76
C GLN A 79 1.07 18.34 18.63
N ASP A 80 0.65 19.44 17.99
CA ASP A 80 -0.15 20.48 18.66
C ASP A 80 -1.63 20.07 18.58
N LEU A 81 -2.13 19.49 19.66
CA LEU A 81 -3.55 19.15 19.79
C LEU A 81 -4.25 20.30 20.51
N LEU A 82 -5.38 20.78 19.95
CA LEU A 82 -6.10 21.98 20.42
C LEU A 82 -6.57 21.92 21.88
N PHE A 83 -6.63 20.74 22.49
CA PHE A 83 -7.18 20.52 23.84
C PHE A 83 -6.38 19.55 24.71
N GLU A 84 -5.21 19.11 24.27
CA GLU A 84 -4.36 18.17 25.00
C GLU A 84 -2.95 18.75 25.23
N GLU A 85 -2.25 18.23 26.23
CA GLU A 85 -0.86 18.56 26.47
C GLU A 85 0.02 18.21 25.26
N GLU A 86 1.11 18.92 25.06
CA GLU A 86 2.07 18.69 23.97
C GLU A 86 2.45 17.21 23.88
N SER A 87 2.10 16.57 22.78
CA SER A 87 2.47 15.18 22.53
C SER A 87 3.56 15.10 21.46
N PHE A 88 4.50 14.17 21.65
CA PHE A 88 5.59 13.94 20.74
C PHE A 88 5.45 12.57 20.08
N LYS A 89 5.43 12.57 18.75
CA LYS A 89 5.36 11.35 17.96
C LYS A 89 6.77 10.88 17.61
N ARG A 90 7.13 9.70 18.07
CA ARG A 90 8.45 9.08 17.88
C ARG A 90 8.57 8.35 16.54
N PHE A 91 7.49 7.76 16.06
CA PHE A 91 7.44 7.04 14.80
C PHE A 91 6.67 7.82 13.75
N MET A 92 7.27 8.01 12.59
CA MET A 92 6.69 8.71 11.46
C MET A 92 6.84 7.85 10.22
N LEU A 93 5.75 7.69 9.47
CA LEU A 93 5.77 7.04 8.17
C LEU A 93 5.18 7.96 7.12
N HIS A 94 5.99 8.29 6.11
CA HIS A 94 5.58 9.11 4.97
C HIS A 94 5.43 8.23 3.75
N TYR A 95 4.28 8.32 3.12
CA TYR A 95 3.94 7.59 1.90
C TYR A 95 3.85 8.57 0.74
N ASN A 96 4.66 8.36 -0.28
CA ASN A 96 4.70 9.16 -1.48
C ASN A 96 4.22 8.32 -2.67
N PHE A 97 3.26 8.87 -3.41
CA PHE A 97 2.70 8.25 -4.61
C PHE A 97 2.85 9.21 -5.80
N PRO A 98 4.05 9.32 -6.38
CA PRO A 98 4.28 10.22 -7.48
C PRO A 98 3.49 9.78 -8.73
N PRO A 99 3.07 10.73 -9.59
CA PRO A 99 2.25 10.44 -10.77
C PRO A 99 2.90 9.43 -11.72
N PHE A 100 4.22 9.43 -11.83
CA PHE A 100 4.94 8.50 -12.70
C PHE A 100 4.75 7.02 -12.29
N SER A 101 4.43 6.73 -11.02
CA SER A 101 4.21 5.36 -10.54
C SER A 101 3.04 4.64 -11.24
N VAL A 102 2.16 5.40 -11.88
CA VAL A 102 1.03 4.90 -12.70
C VAL A 102 1.09 5.43 -14.14
N GLY A 103 2.25 5.93 -14.59
CA GLY A 103 2.45 6.45 -15.93
C GLY A 103 1.75 7.79 -16.22
N GLU A 104 1.33 8.52 -15.18
CA GLU A 104 0.68 9.83 -15.33
C GLU A 104 1.69 10.98 -15.32
N VAL A 105 1.41 12.01 -16.10
CA VAL A 105 2.14 13.27 -16.09
C VAL A 105 1.30 14.32 -15.39
N LYS A 106 1.68 14.68 -14.15
CA LYS A 106 1.01 15.70 -13.34
C LYS A 106 2.04 16.54 -12.59
N PHE A 107 1.66 17.75 -12.21
CA PHE A 107 2.47 18.57 -11.30
C PHE A 107 2.58 17.89 -9.93
N LEU A 108 3.79 17.83 -9.40
CA LEU A 108 4.04 17.40 -8.04
C LEU A 108 3.47 18.45 -7.08
N ARG A 109 2.47 18.04 -6.32
CA ARG A 109 1.85 18.84 -5.25
C ARG A 109 2.12 18.15 -3.91
N GLY A 110 1.76 18.81 -2.81
CA GLY A 110 1.79 18.16 -1.49
C GLY A 110 0.89 16.90 -1.44
N PRO A 111 1.06 16.05 -0.40
CA PRO A 111 0.35 14.79 -0.30
C PRO A 111 -1.17 14.98 -0.30
N GLY A 112 -1.86 14.23 -1.15
CA GLY A 112 -3.31 14.19 -1.23
C GLY A 112 -3.94 13.33 -0.11
N ARG A 113 -5.26 13.37 0.02
CA ARG A 113 -6.00 12.58 1.03
C ARG A 113 -5.70 11.08 0.95
N ARG A 114 -5.54 10.55 -0.26
CA ARG A 114 -5.21 9.14 -0.50
C ARG A 114 -3.84 8.79 0.07
N GLU A 115 -2.84 9.62 -0.16
CA GLU A 115 -1.48 9.42 0.34
C GLU A 115 -1.43 9.49 1.86
N ILE A 116 -2.13 10.46 2.46
CA ILE A 116 -2.27 10.58 3.91
C ILE A 116 -2.92 9.33 4.50
N GLY A 117 -4.02 8.84 3.90
CA GLY A 117 -4.73 7.65 4.37
C GLY A 117 -3.88 6.36 4.26
N HIS A 118 -3.16 6.19 3.14
CA HIS A 118 -2.26 5.04 2.95
C HIS A 118 -1.06 5.08 3.89
N GLY A 119 -0.48 6.27 4.12
CA GLY A 119 0.58 6.46 5.10
C GLY A 119 0.13 6.13 6.52
N ALA A 120 -1.03 6.65 6.93
CA ALA A 120 -1.60 6.38 8.25
C ALA A 120 -1.94 4.88 8.46
N LEU A 121 -2.38 4.18 7.41
CA LEU A 121 -2.62 2.74 7.45
C LEU A 121 -1.31 1.98 7.72
N ALA A 122 -0.26 2.25 6.95
CA ALA A 122 1.03 1.60 7.10
C ALA A 122 1.68 1.93 8.44
N GLU A 123 1.56 3.18 8.88
CA GLU A 123 2.06 3.63 10.18
C GLU A 123 1.40 2.89 11.34
N ARG A 124 0.08 2.73 11.32
CA ARG A 124 -0.65 1.97 12.36
C ARG A 124 -0.29 0.49 12.36
N ALA A 125 -0.07 -0.09 11.18
CA ALA A 125 0.31 -1.50 11.06
C ALA A 125 1.68 -1.78 11.72
N ILE A 126 2.64 -0.88 11.58
CA ILE A 126 4.02 -1.05 12.05
C ILE A 126 4.22 -0.47 13.45
N GLY A 127 3.55 0.63 13.79
CA GLY A 127 3.78 1.37 15.03
C GLY A 127 3.69 0.52 16.31
N ASN A 128 2.76 -0.44 16.34
CA ASN A 128 2.57 -1.35 17.48
C ASN A 128 3.69 -2.41 17.62
N LEU A 129 4.50 -2.59 16.57
CA LEU A 129 5.58 -3.57 16.53
C LEU A 129 6.93 -2.97 16.93
N LEU A 130 7.00 -1.66 17.03
CA LEU A 130 8.22 -0.99 17.47
C LEU A 130 8.53 -1.31 18.95
N PRO A 131 9.82 -1.37 19.31
CA PRO A 131 10.23 -1.55 20.68
C PRO A 131 9.79 -0.37 21.55
N ALA A 132 9.76 -0.56 22.87
CA ALA A 132 9.52 0.52 23.81
C ALA A 132 10.63 1.59 23.73
N GLU A 133 10.31 2.82 24.12
CA GLU A 133 11.31 3.91 24.10
C GLU A 133 12.47 3.67 25.05
N THR A 134 12.24 2.92 26.13
CA THR A 134 13.26 2.50 27.07
C THR A 134 14.33 1.60 26.45
N ASP A 135 13.93 0.74 25.53
CA ASP A 135 14.78 -0.26 24.90
C ASP A 135 15.44 0.26 23.61
N PHE A 136 14.77 1.20 22.95
CA PHE A 136 15.25 1.79 21.69
C PHE A 136 14.91 3.29 21.65
N PRO A 137 15.77 4.18 22.17
CA PRO A 137 15.44 5.60 22.44
C PRO A 137 15.55 6.52 21.21
N TYR A 138 15.48 5.99 20.00
CA TYR A 138 15.57 6.75 18.77
C TYR A 138 14.21 7.17 18.25
N ALA A 139 14.13 8.37 17.65
CA ALA A 139 13.06 8.72 16.75
C ALA A 139 13.24 7.95 15.43
N VAL A 140 12.16 7.40 14.90
CA VAL A 140 12.20 6.56 13.69
C VAL A 140 11.36 7.20 12.62
N ARG A 141 11.95 7.49 11.47
CA ARG A 141 11.26 8.00 10.29
C ARG A 141 11.43 7.04 9.13
N VAL A 142 10.30 6.60 8.58
CA VAL A 142 10.26 5.79 7.36
C VAL A 142 9.67 6.62 6.23
N VAL A 143 10.31 6.61 5.08
CA VAL A 143 9.78 7.20 3.84
C VAL A 143 9.61 6.08 2.83
N SER A 144 8.42 5.95 2.28
CA SER A 144 8.11 4.98 1.24
C SER A 144 7.73 5.68 -0.05
N ASP A 145 8.59 5.54 -1.05
CA ASP A 145 8.38 6.06 -2.40
C ASP A 145 7.89 4.92 -3.30
N ILE A 146 6.71 5.10 -3.90
CA ILE A 146 6.15 4.13 -4.83
C ILE A 146 6.71 4.40 -6.22
N LEU A 147 7.52 3.46 -6.71
CA LEU A 147 8.18 3.57 -8.00
C LEU A 147 7.27 3.11 -9.14
N GLU A 148 6.51 2.03 -8.91
CA GLU A 148 5.54 1.50 -9.85
C GLU A 148 4.34 0.91 -9.09
N SER A 149 3.13 1.04 -9.62
CA SER A 149 1.93 0.58 -8.93
C SER A 149 0.92 -0.06 -9.86
N ASN A 150 0.73 -1.38 -9.68
CA ASN A 150 -0.40 -2.13 -10.21
C ASN A 150 -1.15 -2.84 -9.07
N GLY A 151 -1.77 -2.04 -8.20
CA GLY A 151 -2.59 -2.49 -7.07
C GLY A 151 -1.83 -2.70 -5.76
N SER A 152 -2.45 -2.22 -4.70
CA SER A 152 -2.02 -2.36 -3.30
C SER A 152 -0.61 -1.89 -2.97
N SER A 153 -0.29 -0.66 -3.40
CA SER A 153 0.95 0.01 -3.04
C SER A 153 1.08 0.29 -1.53
N SER A 154 -0.04 0.48 -0.81
CA SER A 154 -0.03 0.62 0.65
C SER A 154 0.48 -0.64 1.36
N MET A 155 0.10 -1.82 0.87
CA MET A 155 0.59 -3.09 1.43
C MET A 155 2.05 -3.36 1.04
N ALA A 156 2.47 -2.94 -0.15
CA ALA A 156 3.88 -2.95 -0.53
C ALA A 156 4.71 -2.03 0.40
N THR A 157 4.16 -0.88 0.79
CA THR A 157 4.78 0.01 1.79
C THR A 157 4.92 -0.66 3.15
N VAL A 158 3.92 -1.40 3.63
CA VAL A 158 4.01 -2.13 4.90
C VAL A 158 5.15 -3.14 4.85
N CYS A 159 5.23 -3.94 3.78
CA CYS A 159 6.30 -4.92 3.60
C CYS A 159 7.68 -4.26 3.49
N GLY A 160 7.82 -3.24 2.63
CA GLY A 160 9.07 -2.52 2.43
C GLY A 160 9.54 -1.80 3.70
N ALA A 161 8.62 -1.16 4.43
CA ALA A 161 8.94 -0.50 5.69
C ALA A 161 9.38 -1.48 6.78
N SER A 162 8.73 -2.65 6.89
CA SER A 162 9.17 -3.71 7.79
C SER A 162 10.58 -4.18 7.48
N LEU A 163 10.90 -4.39 6.20
CA LEU A 163 12.24 -4.78 5.76
C LEU A 163 13.29 -3.69 6.03
N SER A 164 12.99 -2.42 5.71
CA SER A 164 13.92 -1.32 5.90
C SER A 164 14.20 -1.02 7.38
N LEU A 165 13.22 -1.26 8.27
CA LEU A 165 13.40 -1.15 9.71
C LEU A 165 14.32 -2.26 10.25
N MET A 166 14.14 -3.50 9.76
CA MET A 166 15.03 -4.60 10.13
C MET A 166 16.45 -4.38 9.59
N ASP A 167 16.60 -3.85 8.37
CA ASP A 167 17.89 -3.47 7.78
C ASP A 167 18.60 -2.36 8.60
N ALA A 168 17.81 -1.40 9.15
CA ALA A 168 18.30 -0.37 10.05
C ALA A 168 18.66 -0.88 11.46
N GLY A 169 18.47 -2.17 11.75
CA GLY A 169 18.74 -2.75 13.06
C GLY A 169 17.71 -2.41 14.14
N VAL A 170 16.51 -1.96 13.77
CA VAL A 170 15.42 -1.72 14.72
C VAL A 170 14.87 -3.06 15.22
N PRO A 171 14.89 -3.35 16.54
CA PRO A 171 14.42 -4.62 17.09
C PRO A 171 12.89 -4.66 17.12
N LEU A 172 12.27 -4.96 15.96
CA LEU A 172 10.83 -5.13 15.86
C LEU A 172 10.37 -6.35 16.67
N LYS A 173 9.20 -6.26 17.32
CA LYS A 173 8.60 -7.39 18.05
C LYS A 173 8.27 -8.58 17.14
N ALA A 174 7.90 -8.30 15.90
CA ALA A 174 7.64 -9.28 14.85
C ALA A 174 7.75 -8.62 13.46
N PRO A 175 8.07 -9.37 12.40
CA PRO A 175 7.97 -8.87 11.03
C PRO A 175 6.51 -8.60 10.66
N CYS A 176 6.28 -7.55 9.85
CA CYS A 176 4.96 -7.18 9.37
C CYS A 176 4.88 -7.32 7.86
N ALA A 177 3.86 -8.01 7.39
CA ALA A 177 3.54 -8.12 5.98
C ALA A 177 2.08 -7.74 5.71
N GLY A 178 1.80 -7.25 4.52
CA GLY A 178 0.46 -6.85 4.12
C GLY A 178 0.11 -7.32 2.72
N ILE A 179 -1.16 -7.68 2.53
CA ILE A 179 -1.71 -8.04 1.23
C ILE A 179 -3.13 -7.50 1.08
N ALA A 180 -3.52 -7.14 -0.14
CA ALA A 180 -4.89 -6.72 -0.42
C ALA A 180 -5.75 -7.90 -0.81
N MET A 181 -6.89 -8.01 -0.17
CA MET A 181 -7.91 -9.01 -0.45
C MET A 181 -9.10 -8.36 -1.18
N GLY A 182 -9.71 -9.11 -2.09
CA GLY A 182 -10.94 -8.72 -2.75
C GLY A 182 -12.06 -9.70 -2.43
N LEU A 183 -13.29 -9.18 -2.37
CA LEU A 183 -14.50 -9.97 -2.20
C LEU A 183 -15.46 -9.66 -3.33
N VAL A 184 -15.88 -10.69 -4.07
CA VAL A 184 -16.94 -10.61 -5.08
C VAL A 184 -18.13 -11.39 -4.57
N VAL A 185 -19.29 -10.75 -4.48
CA VAL A 185 -20.52 -11.36 -3.97
C VAL A 185 -21.66 -11.09 -4.95
N GLU A 186 -22.46 -12.13 -5.21
CA GLU A 186 -23.71 -12.03 -5.98
C GLU A 186 -24.72 -13.06 -5.48
N GLY A 187 -25.80 -12.59 -4.85
CA GLY A 187 -26.73 -13.48 -4.12
C GLY A 187 -26.01 -14.30 -3.07
N ASP A 188 -26.15 -15.63 -3.14
CA ASP A 188 -25.51 -16.56 -2.21
C ASP A 188 -24.09 -17.00 -2.63
N LYS A 189 -23.64 -16.56 -3.81
CA LYS A 189 -22.30 -16.90 -4.32
C LYS A 189 -21.30 -15.86 -3.94
N TYR A 190 -20.11 -16.30 -3.50
CA TYR A 190 -19.00 -15.41 -3.22
C TYR A 190 -17.66 -15.99 -3.67
N ALA A 191 -16.72 -15.10 -3.92
CA ALA A 191 -15.33 -15.42 -4.24
C ALA A 191 -14.41 -14.47 -3.49
N ILE A 192 -13.41 -15.03 -2.80
CA ILE A 192 -12.35 -14.26 -2.13
C ILE A 192 -11.12 -14.31 -3.02
N LEU A 193 -10.53 -13.16 -3.28
CA LEU A 193 -9.36 -13.00 -4.14
C LEU A 193 -8.20 -12.49 -3.31
N THR A 194 -7.09 -13.19 -3.36
CA THR A 194 -5.83 -12.75 -2.73
C THR A 194 -5.02 -11.94 -3.73
N ASP A 195 -4.39 -10.87 -3.26
CA ASP A 195 -3.52 -10.00 -4.04
C ASP A 195 -4.19 -9.42 -5.30
N ILE A 196 -5.16 -8.54 -5.09
CA ILE A 196 -5.88 -7.87 -6.18
C ILE A 196 -4.98 -6.87 -6.94
N ALA A 197 -5.10 -6.86 -8.27
CA ALA A 197 -4.41 -5.90 -9.14
C ALA A 197 -5.20 -4.58 -9.26
N GLY A 198 -4.49 -3.48 -9.57
CA GLY A 198 -5.04 -2.12 -9.50
C GLY A 198 -6.04 -1.75 -10.60
N ASP A 199 -5.85 -2.29 -11.78
CA ASP A 199 -6.69 -2.06 -12.96
C ASP A 199 -8.14 -2.58 -12.80
N ARG A 200 -8.38 -3.37 -11.76
CA ARG A 200 -9.66 -4.06 -11.51
C ARG A 200 -10.32 -3.69 -10.18
N LYS A 201 -9.77 -2.72 -9.45
CA LYS A 201 -10.34 -2.27 -8.18
C LYS A 201 -11.81 -1.83 -8.29
N SER A 202 -12.14 -1.08 -9.32
CA SER A 202 -13.51 -0.58 -9.54
C SER A 202 -14.52 -1.69 -9.84
N VAL A 203 -14.07 -2.80 -10.44
CA VAL A 203 -14.91 -3.93 -10.81
C VAL A 203 -15.08 -4.92 -9.65
N VAL A 204 -14.05 -5.11 -8.83
CA VAL A 204 -14.05 -6.08 -7.73
C VAL A 204 -14.75 -5.54 -6.49
N LEU A 205 -14.61 -4.25 -6.18
CA LEU A 205 -15.08 -3.68 -4.92
C LEU A 205 -16.48 -3.07 -4.98
N GLY A 206 -17.18 -3.11 -6.14
CA GLY A 206 -18.52 -2.55 -6.28
C GLY A 206 -18.71 -1.29 -5.43
N LYS A 207 -18.34 -0.13 -5.94
CA LYS A 207 -18.30 1.18 -5.26
C LYS A 207 -17.43 1.17 -3.99
N SER A 208 -16.26 1.80 -4.07
CA SER A 208 -15.50 2.25 -2.92
C SER A 208 -16.44 2.88 -1.90
N VAL A 209 -16.48 2.35 -0.71
CA VAL A 209 -17.05 3.07 0.43
C VAL A 209 -16.06 4.21 0.68
N ASP A 210 -16.44 5.43 0.27
CA ASP A 210 -15.75 6.66 0.59
C ASP A 210 -15.73 6.91 2.10
#